data_f65cee36d8758a69139af4a28fe438a7
#
_entry.id   f65cee36d8758a69139af4a28fe438a7
#
_cell.length_a   1.000
_cell.length_b   1.000
_cell.length_c   1.000
_cell.angle_alpha   90.00
_cell.angle_beta   90.00
_cell.angle_gamma   90.00
#
_symmetry.space_group_name_H-M   'P 1'
#
loop_
_entity.id
_entity.type
_entity.pdbx_description
1 polymer ?
#
loop_
_entity_poly.entity_id
_entity_poly.type
_entity_poly.pdbx_seq_one_letter_code
_entity_poly.pdbx_strand_id
1 'polypeptide(L)'
;PVPPSRTDAPLRNDPIMQTDNRWAFKEWAAVCTALLSGRQSLILRKGGIHEGRDGFRVEHPEFWLFATGFHQHAEALADHAADFANISPPGEGTVLLPGYVVVDAVEEIRDPLILPRLAGHHIWSDRTVEERFHYRTPGLFALIVRVYRPATAILLPDSPHFGGCRSWV
;
A
#
# COMPACT_ATOMS: atom_id res chain seq x y z
N PRO A 1 -33.85 -9.62 32.67
CA PRO A 1 -32.58 -8.94 32.69
C PRO A 1 -32.15 -8.65 31.25
N VAL A 2 -32.10 -7.39 30.89
CA VAL A 2 -31.67 -6.89 29.59
C VAL A 2 -30.16 -6.93 29.59
N PRO A 3 -29.48 -7.45 28.53
CA PRO A 3 -28.04 -7.39 28.46
C PRO A 3 -27.57 -5.92 28.31
N PRO A 4 -26.42 -5.55 28.90
CA PRO A 4 -25.94 -4.17 28.82
C PRO A 4 -25.61 -3.81 27.36
N SER A 5 -26.03 -2.60 26.98
CA SER A 5 -25.77 -1.98 25.69
C SER A 5 -24.26 -1.85 25.44
N ARG A 6 -23.82 -2.26 24.25
CA ARG A 6 -22.48 -2.00 23.71
C ARG A 6 -22.32 -0.49 23.45
N THR A 7 -21.96 0.24 24.45
CA THR A 7 -21.51 1.64 24.30
C THR A 7 -20.45 1.85 25.35
N ASP A 8 -19.26 2.10 24.87
CA ASP A 8 -18.08 2.74 25.47
C ASP A 8 -16.78 1.94 25.21
N ALA A 9 -16.55 1.62 23.94
CA ALA A 9 -15.15 1.53 23.52
C ALA A 9 -14.63 2.99 23.44
N PRO A 10 -13.51 3.33 24.12
CA PRO A 10 -12.93 4.65 24.00
C PRO A 10 -12.68 4.90 22.51
N LEU A 11 -13.15 6.05 22.02
CA LEU A 11 -12.81 6.58 20.70
C LEU A 11 -11.27 6.54 20.64
N ARG A 12 -10.73 5.63 19.83
CA ARG A 12 -9.31 5.69 19.49
C ARG A 12 -9.10 7.08 18.95
N ASN A 13 -8.19 7.84 19.56
CA ASN A 13 -7.75 9.10 18.98
C ASN A 13 -7.31 8.78 17.56
N ASP A 14 -8.15 9.14 16.58
CA ASP A 14 -7.73 9.09 15.20
C ASP A 14 -6.45 9.92 15.10
N PRO A 15 -5.36 9.37 14.54
CA PRO A 15 -4.15 10.13 14.39
C PRO A 15 -4.53 11.40 13.61
N ILE A 16 -4.25 12.56 14.19
CA ILE A 16 -4.40 13.83 13.49
C ILE A 16 -3.48 13.70 12.29
N MET A 17 -4.07 13.63 11.11
CA MET A 17 -3.34 13.56 9.85
C MET A 17 -2.31 14.70 9.85
N GLN A 18 -1.03 14.35 9.87
CA GLN A 18 0.04 15.35 9.90
C GLN A 18 0.07 16.06 8.54
N THR A 19 -0.49 17.26 8.51
CA THR A 19 -0.60 18.06 7.28
C THR A 19 0.74 18.53 6.73
N ASP A 20 1.80 18.41 7.51
CA ASP A 20 3.18 18.74 7.16
C ASP A 20 4.04 17.52 6.78
N ASN A 21 3.46 16.32 6.76
CA ASN A 21 4.17 15.13 6.32
C ASN A 21 4.54 15.24 4.83
N ARG A 22 5.84 15.14 4.55
CA ARG A 22 6.44 15.33 3.22
C ARG A 22 6.79 14.03 2.53
N TRP A 23 6.56 12.88 3.17
CA TRP A 23 6.93 11.59 2.63
C TRP A 23 5.79 10.96 1.85
N ALA A 24 6.10 10.46 0.67
CA ALA A 24 5.17 9.70 -0.13
C ALA A 24 5.76 8.34 -0.53
N PHE A 25 4.89 7.36 -0.60
CA PHE A 25 5.24 5.98 -0.93
C PHE A 25 4.64 5.60 -2.28
N LYS A 26 5.51 5.24 -3.23
CA LYS A 26 5.10 4.83 -4.57
C LYS A 26 4.45 3.47 -4.54
N GLU A 27 3.22 3.43 -5.02
CA GLU A 27 2.48 2.20 -5.20
C GLU A 27 1.65 2.27 -6.49
N TRP A 28 1.27 1.12 -7.05
CA TRP A 28 0.43 1.09 -8.23
C TRP A 28 -0.90 1.81 -7.99
N ALA A 29 -1.38 2.52 -9.00
CA ALA A 29 -2.66 3.23 -8.93
C ALA A 29 -3.83 2.28 -8.59
N ALA A 30 -3.79 1.04 -9.11
CA ALA A 30 -4.72 -0.02 -8.76
C ALA A 30 -4.70 -0.34 -7.25
N VAL A 31 -3.51 -0.49 -6.67
CA VAL A 31 -3.34 -0.78 -5.24
C VAL A 31 -3.79 0.41 -4.39
N CYS A 32 -3.41 1.64 -4.78
CA CYS A 32 -3.88 2.85 -4.10
C CYS A 32 -5.42 2.91 -4.05
N THR A 33 -6.07 2.60 -5.17
CA THR A 33 -7.53 2.60 -5.25
C THR A 33 -8.15 1.48 -4.41
N ALA A 34 -7.55 0.29 -4.42
CA ALA A 34 -8.01 -0.84 -3.61
C ALA A 34 -7.90 -0.53 -2.10
N LEU A 35 -6.80 0.09 -1.67
CA LEU A 35 -6.61 0.56 -0.30
C LEU A 35 -7.67 1.59 0.09
N LEU A 36 -7.88 2.60 -0.74
CA LEU A 36 -8.85 3.66 -0.48
C LEU A 36 -10.31 3.18 -0.48
N SER A 37 -10.62 2.13 -1.24
CA SER A 37 -11.96 1.52 -1.25
C SER A 37 -12.19 0.50 -0.15
N GLY A 38 -11.18 0.19 0.66
CA GLY A 38 -11.25 -0.84 1.71
C GLY A 38 -11.21 -2.28 1.17
N ARG A 39 -10.93 -2.48 -0.12
CA ARG A 39 -10.76 -3.81 -0.74
C ARG A 39 -9.39 -4.42 -0.43
N GLN A 40 -8.48 -3.60 0.08
CA GLN A 40 -7.15 -4.01 0.52
C GLN A 40 -6.83 -3.33 1.84
N SER A 41 -6.18 -4.04 2.77
CA SER A 41 -5.80 -3.54 4.10
C SER A 41 -4.32 -3.76 4.41
N LEU A 42 -3.57 -4.32 3.48
CA LEU A 42 -2.14 -4.55 3.63
C LEU A 42 -1.39 -4.21 2.33
N ILE A 43 -0.13 -3.80 2.47
CA ILE A 43 0.79 -3.57 1.37
C ILE A 43 1.86 -4.65 1.41
N LEU A 44 2.00 -5.43 0.32
CA LEU A 44 3.03 -6.44 0.20
C LEU A 44 4.27 -5.87 -0.47
N ARG A 45 5.42 -5.99 0.19
CA ARG A 45 6.72 -5.50 -0.33
C ARG A 45 7.76 -6.61 -0.32
N LYS A 46 8.54 -6.58 -1.37
CA LYS A 46 9.79 -7.34 -1.46
C LYS A 46 10.92 -6.36 -1.26
N GLY A 47 11.80 -6.57 -0.32
CA GLY A 47 12.97 -5.72 -0.17
C GLY A 47 13.72 -5.57 -1.51
N GLY A 48 14.13 -4.36 -1.88
CA GLY A 48 14.74 -4.03 -3.16
C GLY A 48 16.25 -3.75 -3.07
N ILE A 49 16.94 -3.68 -4.22
CA ILE A 49 18.38 -3.43 -4.33
C ILE A 49 18.79 -2.07 -3.72
N HIS A 50 17.88 -1.12 -3.70
CA HIS A 50 18.13 0.25 -3.25
C HIS A 50 17.68 0.52 -1.80
N GLU A 51 17.15 -0.51 -1.10
CA GLU A 51 16.65 -0.39 0.26
C GLU A 51 17.67 -0.89 1.32
N GLY A 52 18.96 -0.95 0.94
CA GLY A 52 20.06 -1.32 1.81
C GLY A 52 20.27 -2.84 1.99
N ARG A 53 21.31 -3.22 2.75
CA ARG A 53 21.67 -4.63 3.02
C ARG A 53 20.64 -5.34 3.90
N ASP A 54 19.85 -4.61 4.64
CA ASP A 54 18.92 -5.12 5.66
C ASP A 54 17.50 -5.36 5.11
N GLY A 55 17.29 -5.21 3.78
CA GLY A 55 16.00 -5.38 3.14
C GLY A 55 15.08 -4.16 3.27
N PHE A 56 13.79 -4.38 3.08
CA PHE A 56 12.77 -3.32 3.20
C PHE A 56 12.63 -2.86 4.65
N ARG A 57 12.69 -1.55 4.85
CA ARG A 57 12.36 -0.90 6.12
C ARG A 57 11.27 0.13 5.90
N VAL A 58 10.34 0.20 6.83
CA VAL A 58 9.40 1.33 6.90
C VAL A 58 10.12 2.48 7.55
N GLU A 59 10.71 3.36 6.73
CA GLU A 59 11.43 4.54 7.22
C GLU A 59 10.45 5.56 7.81
N HIS A 60 9.21 5.57 7.28
CA HIS A 60 8.17 6.49 7.70
C HIS A 60 6.91 5.71 8.06
N PRO A 61 6.47 5.72 9.34
CA PRO A 61 5.27 5.00 9.77
C PRO A 61 3.97 5.64 9.25
N GLU A 62 4.07 6.87 8.74
CA GLU A 62 2.97 7.63 8.15
C GLU A 62 3.43 8.28 6.84
N PHE A 63 2.60 8.19 5.80
CA PHE A 63 2.98 8.69 4.48
C PHE A 63 1.78 8.90 3.55
N TRP A 64 2.00 9.68 2.50
CA TRP A 64 1.06 9.79 1.39
C TRP A 64 1.21 8.63 0.41
N LEU A 65 0.11 8.12 -0.11
CA LEU A 65 0.15 7.25 -1.28
C LEU A 65 0.54 8.05 -2.52
N PHE A 66 1.52 7.57 -3.26
CA PHE A 66 1.92 8.12 -4.55
C PHE A 66 1.49 7.14 -5.64
N ALA A 67 0.37 7.46 -6.33
CA ALA A 67 -0.17 6.59 -7.35
C ALA A 67 0.71 6.60 -8.61
N THR A 68 1.21 5.43 -9.01
CA THR A 68 2.04 5.25 -10.21
C THR A 68 1.51 4.14 -11.11
N GLY A 69 1.68 4.29 -12.44
CA GLY A 69 1.39 3.26 -13.44
C GLY A 69 2.61 2.45 -13.88
N PHE A 70 3.80 2.79 -13.34
CA PHE A 70 5.04 2.16 -13.75
C PHE A 70 5.05 0.67 -13.41
N HIS A 71 5.26 -0.18 -14.42
CA HIS A 71 5.18 -1.65 -14.32
C HIS A 71 3.83 -2.22 -13.85
N GLN A 72 2.73 -1.47 -13.94
CA GLN A 72 1.40 -2.01 -13.66
C GLN A 72 0.94 -2.91 -14.81
N HIS A 73 0.58 -4.16 -14.49
CA HIS A 73 0.09 -5.17 -15.44
C HIS A 73 -1.17 -5.82 -14.90
N ALA A 74 -2.19 -5.96 -15.76
CA ALA A 74 -3.47 -6.56 -15.38
C ALA A 74 -3.31 -8.01 -14.89
N GLU A 75 -2.40 -8.77 -15.51
CA GLU A 75 -2.14 -10.18 -15.20
C GLU A 75 -1.55 -10.39 -13.79
N ALA A 76 -1.05 -9.33 -13.18
CA ALA A 76 -0.56 -9.39 -11.81
C ALA A 76 -1.68 -9.35 -10.76
N LEU A 77 -2.89 -8.98 -11.17
CA LEU A 77 -4.05 -8.87 -10.29
C LEU A 77 -4.82 -10.19 -10.23
N ALA A 78 -5.49 -10.41 -9.10
CA ALA A 78 -6.41 -11.53 -8.94
C ALA A 78 -7.70 -11.31 -9.74
N ASP A 79 -8.39 -12.38 -10.11
CA ASP A 79 -9.63 -12.31 -10.90
C ASP A 79 -10.71 -11.46 -10.20
N HIS A 80 -10.78 -11.54 -8.87
CA HIS A 80 -11.73 -10.75 -8.06
C HIS A 80 -11.38 -9.24 -8.01
N ALA A 81 -10.26 -8.86 -8.60
CA ALA A 81 -9.75 -7.49 -8.68
C ALA A 81 -9.64 -6.97 -10.11
N ALA A 82 -10.32 -7.62 -11.07
CA ALA A 82 -10.28 -7.24 -12.48
C ALA A 82 -10.77 -5.80 -12.74
N ASP A 83 -11.66 -5.29 -11.89
CA ASP A 83 -12.14 -3.89 -11.92
C ASP A 83 -11.03 -2.86 -11.65
N PHE A 84 -9.93 -3.26 -11.03
CA PHE A 84 -8.76 -2.40 -10.82
C PHE A 84 -7.75 -2.42 -11.98
N ALA A 85 -7.88 -3.35 -12.93
CA ALA A 85 -6.89 -3.54 -14.00
C ALA A 85 -6.73 -2.30 -14.91
N ASN A 86 -7.80 -1.53 -15.08
CA ASN A 86 -7.82 -0.35 -15.94
C ASN A 86 -7.57 0.98 -15.20
N ILE A 87 -7.27 0.91 -13.91
CA ILE A 87 -6.97 2.10 -13.13
C ILE A 87 -5.56 2.60 -13.48
N SER A 88 -5.48 3.86 -13.88
CA SER A 88 -4.24 4.54 -14.22
C SER A 88 -4.03 5.75 -13.32
N PRO A 89 -2.77 6.15 -13.06
CA PRO A 89 -2.49 7.44 -12.44
C PRO A 89 -2.93 8.57 -13.39
N PRO A 90 -2.98 9.83 -12.92
CA PRO A 90 -3.19 10.97 -13.79
C PRO A 90 -2.14 11.01 -14.90
N GLY A 91 -2.46 11.72 -15.99
CA GLY A 91 -1.58 11.84 -17.15
C GLY A 91 -0.22 12.48 -16.85
N GLU A 92 0.65 12.50 -17.87
CA GLU A 92 2.00 13.05 -17.75
C GLU A 92 2.00 14.46 -17.13
N GLY A 93 3.05 14.75 -16.37
CA GLY A 93 3.25 16.04 -15.72
C GLY A 93 2.49 16.24 -14.41
N THR A 94 1.74 15.23 -13.94
CA THR A 94 0.97 15.34 -12.71
C THR A 94 1.15 14.10 -11.82
N VAL A 95 1.33 14.34 -10.54
CA VAL A 95 1.39 13.32 -9.48
C VAL A 95 0.12 13.38 -8.65
N LEU A 96 -0.49 12.23 -8.40
CA LEU A 96 -1.65 12.10 -7.54
C LEU A 96 -1.25 11.48 -6.19
N LEU A 97 -1.58 12.18 -5.11
CA LEU A 97 -1.53 11.69 -3.73
C LEU A 97 -2.98 11.48 -3.26
N PRO A 98 -3.54 10.28 -3.49
CA PRO A 98 -4.98 10.07 -3.32
C PRO A 98 -5.39 9.78 -1.87
N GLY A 99 -4.43 9.49 -1.00
CA GLY A 99 -4.71 9.11 0.38
C GLY A 99 -3.49 9.15 1.28
N TYR A 100 -3.76 9.10 2.57
CA TYR A 100 -2.76 9.07 3.65
C TYR A 100 -2.81 7.73 4.36
N VAL A 101 -1.66 7.21 4.72
CA VAL A 101 -1.49 5.88 5.32
C VAL A 101 -0.80 6.00 6.66
N VAL A 102 -1.30 5.23 7.62
CA VAL A 102 -0.64 4.96 8.89
C VAL A 102 -0.37 3.46 8.96
N VAL A 103 0.88 3.09 9.22
CA VAL A 103 1.30 1.70 9.38
C VAL A 103 1.06 1.27 10.82
N ASP A 104 0.20 0.28 11.01
CA ASP A 104 -0.10 -0.28 12.33
C ASP A 104 0.89 -1.39 12.71
N ALA A 105 1.34 -2.19 11.74
CA ALA A 105 2.31 -3.26 11.95
C ALA A 105 3.06 -3.59 10.66
N VAL A 106 4.24 -4.15 10.81
CA VAL A 106 5.06 -4.70 9.72
C VAL A 106 5.44 -6.11 10.10
N GLU A 107 5.03 -7.07 9.26
CA GLU A 107 5.30 -8.49 9.48
C GLU A 107 6.20 -9.02 8.36
N GLU A 108 7.30 -9.66 8.74
CA GLU A 108 8.15 -10.38 7.79
C GLU A 108 7.62 -11.79 7.59
N ILE A 109 7.24 -12.13 6.36
CA ILE A 109 6.72 -13.43 5.98
C ILE A 109 7.87 -14.25 5.39
N ARG A 110 8.32 -15.26 6.12
CA ARG A 110 9.38 -16.19 5.71
C ARG A 110 8.85 -17.58 5.36
N ASP A 111 7.66 -17.91 5.86
CA ASP A 111 7.02 -19.20 5.58
C ASP A 111 6.01 -19.03 4.41
N PRO A 112 6.25 -19.71 3.25
CA PRO A 112 5.34 -19.62 2.11
C PRO A 112 3.96 -20.19 2.40
N LEU A 113 3.79 -21.05 3.39
CA LEU A 113 2.47 -21.59 3.79
C LEU A 113 1.51 -20.52 4.34
N ILE A 114 2.03 -19.33 4.65
CA ILE A 114 1.22 -18.20 5.08
C ILE A 114 0.59 -17.47 3.88
N LEU A 115 1.20 -17.51 2.68
CA LEU A 115 0.76 -16.75 1.52
C LEU A 115 -0.73 -16.94 1.18
N PRO A 116 -1.28 -18.18 1.14
CA PRO A 116 -2.69 -18.36 0.86
C PRO A 116 -3.63 -17.72 1.89
N ARG A 117 -3.15 -17.49 3.12
CA ARG A 117 -3.95 -16.85 4.17
C ARG A 117 -4.06 -15.33 3.98
N LEU A 118 -3.24 -14.75 3.11
CA LEU A 118 -3.30 -13.33 2.76
C LEU A 118 -4.27 -13.06 1.61
N ALA A 119 -4.71 -14.11 0.91
CA ALA A 119 -5.70 -13.99 -0.15
C ALA A 119 -6.96 -13.28 0.37
N GLY A 120 -7.50 -12.34 -0.42
CA GLY A 120 -8.64 -11.52 -0.02
C GLY A 120 -8.30 -10.26 0.80
N HIS A 121 -7.06 -10.12 1.28
CA HIS A 121 -6.56 -8.90 1.93
C HIS A 121 -5.76 -8.00 0.99
N HIS A 122 -5.55 -8.43 -0.24
CA HIS A 122 -4.85 -7.70 -1.30
C HIS A 122 -5.44 -8.04 -2.68
N ILE A 123 -5.10 -7.25 -3.69
CA ILE A 123 -5.59 -7.40 -5.08
C ILE A 123 -4.63 -8.20 -5.98
N TRP A 124 -3.50 -8.66 -5.49
CA TRP A 124 -2.53 -9.43 -6.26
C TRP A 124 -3.02 -10.87 -6.51
N SER A 125 -2.71 -11.43 -7.69
CA SER A 125 -2.88 -12.85 -7.94
C SER A 125 -1.94 -13.68 -7.06
N ASP A 126 -2.35 -14.91 -6.74
CA ASP A 126 -1.51 -15.85 -5.95
C ASP A 126 -0.16 -16.06 -6.65
N ARG A 127 -0.16 -16.19 -7.97
CA ARG A 127 1.05 -16.29 -8.78
C ARG A 127 1.98 -15.10 -8.55
N THR A 128 1.47 -13.88 -8.59
CA THR A 128 2.28 -12.67 -8.38
C THR A 128 2.88 -12.64 -6.97
N VAL A 129 2.11 -13.06 -5.97
CA VAL A 129 2.59 -13.11 -4.58
C VAL A 129 3.69 -14.16 -4.43
N GLU A 130 3.51 -15.35 -5.00
CA GLU A 130 4.53 -16.42 -5.00
C GLU A 130 5.80 -16.00 -5.74
N GLU A 131 5.67 -15.44 -6.95
CA GLU A 131 6.82 -14.95 -7.72
C GLU A 131 7.61 -13.89 -6.95
N ARG A 132 6.91 -12.96 -6.30
CA ARG A 132 7.54 -11.94 -5.44
C ARG A 132 8.21 -12.57 -4.22
N PHE A 133 7.55 -13.53 -3.56
CA PHE A 133 8.11 -14.22 -2.40
C PHE A 133 9.43 -14.89 -2.74
N HIS A 134 9.49 -15.63 -3.85
CA HIS A 134 10.66 -16.38 -4.27
C HIS A 134 11.72 -15.55 -5.02
N TYR A 135 11.41 -14.29 -5.35
CA TYR A 135 12.38 -13.44 -6.05
C TYR A 135 13.64 -13.23 -5.20
N ARG A 136 14.81 -13.66 -5.72
CA ARG A 136 16.11 -13.64 -5.03
C ARG A 136 16.09 -14.45 -3.72
N THR A 137 16.02 -13.77 -2.58
CA THR A 137 15.94 -14.41 -1.26
C THR A 137 14.47 -14.57 -0.87
N PRO A 138 13.99 -15.79 -0.52
CA PRO A 138 12.60 -15.99 -0.13
C PRO A 138 12.18 -15.09 1.04
N GLY A 139 10.99 -14.54 0.93
CA GLY A 139 10.38 -13.68 1.95
C GLY A 139 9.64 -12.48 1.37
N LEU A 140 8.69 -11.94 2.12
CA LEU A 140 7.95 -10.71 1.87
C LEU A 140 7.75 -9.95 3.17
N PHE A 141 7.50 -8.65 3.04
CA PHE A 141 7.00 -7.82 4.14
C PHE A 141 5.54 -7.48 3.88
N ALA A 142 4.70 -7.66 4.89
CA ALA A 142 3.33 -7.20 4.91
C ALA A 142 3.22 -6.00 5.84
N LEU A 143 2.87 -4.83 5.28
CA LEU A 143 2.53 -3.65 6.05
C LEU A 143 1.03 -3.68 6.29
N ILE A 144 0.61 -3.78 7.53
CA ILE A 144 -0.80 -3.67 7.92
C ILE A 144 -1.08 -2.19 8.12
N VAL A 145 -2.07 -1.66 7.40
CA VAL A 145 -2.23 -0.22 7.28
C VAL A 145 -3.67 0.24 7.53
N ARG A 146 -3.79 1.44 8.08
CA ARG A 146 -5.01 2.25 8.02
C ARG A 146 -4.85 3.32 6.96
N VAL A 147 -5.91 3.52 6.18
CA VAL A 147 -5.90 4.45 5.06
C VAL A 147 -6.95 5.52 5.27
N TYR A 148 -6.54 6.75 5.12
CA TYR A 148 -7.38 7.94 5.27
C TYR A 148 -7.53 8.63 3.92
N ARG A 149 -8.76 8.96 3.58
CA ARG A 149 -9.07 9.70 2.37
C ARG A 149 -9.16 11.18 2.71
N PRO A 150 -8.33 12.05 2.14
CA PRO A 150 -8.49 13.49 2.27
C PRO A 150 -9.79 13.94 1.58
N ALA A 151 -10.39 15.03 2.04
CA ALA A 151 -11.59 15.60 1.44
C ALA A 151 -11.39 15.94 -0.05
N THR A 152 -10.16 16.29 -0.43
CA THR A 152 -9.74 16.53 -1.81
C THR A 152 -8.39 15.86 -2.04
N ALA A 153 -8.29 15.09 -3.10
CA ALA A 153 -7.02 14.47 -3.50
C ALA A 153 -5.99 15.56 -3.85
N ILE A 154 -4.75 15.33 -3.45
CA ILE A 154 -3.67 16.28 -3.71
C ILE A 154 -3.07 15.98 -5.08
N LEU A 155 -3.04 16.98 -5.94
CA LEU A 155 -2.36 16.94 -7.23
C LEU A 155 -1.15 17.86 -7.18
N LEU A 156 0.00 17.33 -7.56
CA LEU A 156 1.26 18.05 -7.62
C LEU A 156 1.82 18.03 -9.06
N PRO A 157 2.55 19.04 -9.49
CA PRO A 157 3.36 18.95 -10.70
C PRO A 157 4.37 17.82 -10.55
N ASP A 158 4.53 16.99 -11.59
CA ASP A 158 5.60 16.01 -11.63
C ASP A 158 6.97 16.70 -11.72
N SER A 159 7.97 16.08 -11.14
CA SER A 159 9.32 16.59 -11.15
C SER A 159 10.34 15.45 -11.22
N PRO A 160 11.57 15.72 -11.71
CA PRO A 160 12.66 14.74 -11.71
C PRO A 160 12.98 14.18 -10.32
N HIS A 161 12.64 14.91 -9.25
CA HIS A 161 12.80 14.48 -7.87
C HIS A 161 11.99 13.22 -7.57
N PHE A 162 10.81 13.07 -8.17
CA PHE A 162 9.95 11.90 -8.02
C PHE A 162 10.35 10.74 -8.93
N GLY A 163 11.36 10.90 -9.78
CA GLY A 163 11.81 9.87 -10.71
C GLY A 163 12.51 8.68 -10.05
N GLY A 164 12.79 7.64 -10.86
CA GLY A 164 13.56 6.46 -10.46
C GLY A 164 12.76 5.38 -9.72
N CYS A 165 13.42 4.22 -9.54
CA CYS A 165 12.84 3.03 -8.90
C CYS A 165 13.02 3.08 -7.37
N ARG A 166 12.59 4.17 -6.74
CA ARG A 166 12.57 4.33 -5.28
C ARG A 166 11.16 4.16 -4.76
N SER A 167 11.03 3.51 -3.60
CA SER A 167 9.72 3.38 -2.93
C SER A 167 9.32 4.68 -2.24
N TRP A 168 10.28 5.40 -1.66
CA TRP A 168 10.09 6.66 -0.95
C TRP A 168 10.50 7.88 -1.78
N VAL A 169 9.68 8.90 -1.75
CA VAL A 169 9.89 10.21 -2.40
C VAL A 169 9.40 11.35 -1.52
#